data_71d5a9a150cfd987e4617f1865184457
#
_entry.id   71d5a9a150cfd987e4617f1865184457
#
_cell.length_a   1.000
_cell.length_b   1.000
_cell.length_c   1.000
_cell.angle_alpha   90.00
_cell.angle_beta   90.00
_cell.angle_gamma   90.00
#
_symmetry.space_group_name_H-M   'P 1'
#
loop_
_entity.id
_entity.type
_entity.pdbx_description
1 polymer ?
#
loop_
_entity_poly.entity_id
_entity_poly.type
_entity_poly.pdbx_seq_one_letter_code
_entity_poly.pdbx_strand_id
1 'polypeptide(L)'
;DKSSTATLDYLAIAIPLGKFGAGFGLIPYTSVGYKLQSFDSDDILQYKYRGEGGLNKVFLGAGYQLSKNFRIGVDASYNFGNIINTNIAFGYNEQGGLLQYQSREINRSDLGGLSYNLGVIYTKLLKPNLEFTASATYSPTSEIKSKNQRNFSAIVIDLNTDQEIPVNSIEVDLNAMGLNTTDLKLPSKSSFGFGFGAPRKWFAGVDYTFLKTSQLTNRLVVIDNSTFEDASTISVGGFFIPEFDSFNRYWKRIVYRTGVRFENTGLKINNEVIKEFGISFGVGLPVGRIFSNANIGLEVGKRGTTKANLVEENFVNFQISLSLNDRWFEKRKFN
;
A
#
# COMPACT_ATOMS: atom_id res chain seq x y z
N ASP A 1 11.70 -13.78 14.60
CA ASP A 1 12.42 -12.53 14.29
C ASP A 1 11.44 -11.35 14.31
N LYS A 2 11.94 -10.15 14.65
CA LYS A 2 11.18 -8.92 14.60
C LYS A 2 11.76 -8.02 13.53
N SER A 3 10.92 -7.49 12.65
CA SER A 3 11.31 -6.47 11.68
C SER A 3 10.45 -5.22 11.86
N SER A 4 10.98 -4.06 11.54
CA SER A 4 10.24 -2.81 11.57
C SER A 4 10.57 -1.98 10.33
N THR A 5 9.59 -1.26 9.82
CA THR A 5 9.76 -0.33 8.73
C THR A 5 8.99 0.95 9.00
N ALA A 6 9.47 2.06 8.48
CA ALA A 6 8.76 3.34 8.51
C ALA A 6 8.60 3.84 7.08
N THR A 7 7.39 4.22 6.71
CA THR A 7 7.05 4.69 5.37
C THR A 7 6.22 5.96 5.42
N LEU A 8 6.28 6.75 4.35
CA LEU A 8 5.31 7.83 4.13
C LEU A 8 4.01 7.19 3.63
N ASP A 9 2.86 7.46 4.27
CA ASP A 9 1.59 6.93 3.82
C ASP A 9 1.01 7.71 2.64
N TYR A 10 0.95 9.05 2.75
CA TYR A 10 0.52 9.92 1.65
C TYR A 10 0.83 11.39 1.92
N LEU A 11 0.90 12.15 0.84
CA LEU A 11 0.84 13.60 0.83
C LEU A 11 -0.22 14.02 -0.17
N ALA A 12 -1.24 14.77 0.26
CA ALA A 12 -2.33 15.18 -0.62
C ALA A 12 -2.81 16.60 -0.31
N ILE A 13 -3.20 17.32 -1.36
CA ILE A 13 -3.80 18.64 -1.29
C ILE A 13 -5.14 18.59 -2.00
N ALA A 14 -6.18 19.13 -1.36
CA ALA A 14 -7.52 19.23 -1.92
C ALA A 14 -7.99 20.68 -1.90
N ILE A 15 -8.54 21.13 -3.02
CA ILE A 15 -8.98 22.51 -3.24
C ILE A 15 -10.48 22.50 -3.55
N PRO A 16 -11.34 23.00 -2.64
CA PRO A 16 -12.76 23.13 -2.91
C PRO A 16 -13.04 24.37 -3.77
N LEU A 17 -13.79 24.21 -4.85
CA LEU A 17 -14.14 25.26 -5.83
C LEU A 17 -15.66 25.33 -6.02
N GLY A 18 -16.40 25.53 -4.97
CA GLY A 18 -17.88 25.56 -4.99
C GLY A 18 -18.47 24.16 -5.24
N LYS A 19 -19.09 23.93 -6.41
CA LYS A 19 -19.59 22.60 -6.80
C LYS A 19 -18.49 21.68 -7.34
N PHE A 20 -17.33 22.23 -7.69
CA PHE A 20 -16.14 21.49 -8.11
C PHE A 20 -15.19 21.31 -6.94
N GLY A 21 -14.37 20.30 -7.02
CA GLY A 21 -13.20 20.09 -6.17
C GLY A 21 -12.07 19.51 -7.00
N ALA A 22 -10.86 19.92 -6.72
CA ALA A 22 -9.66 19.34 -7.30
C ALA A 22 -8.76 18.81 -6.20
N GLY A 23 -7.99 17.80 -6.49
CA GLY A 23 -7.03 17.25 -5.55
C GLY A 23 -5.84 16.66 -6.28
N PHE A 24 -4.68 16.76 -5.68
CA PHE A 24 -3.47 16.11 -6.17
C PHE A 24 -2.63 15.60 -4.99
N GLY A 25 -1.79 14.63 -5.26
CA GLY A 25 -0.96 14.07 -4.20
C GLY A 25 -0.05 12.96 -4.65
N LEU A 26 0.74 12.49 -3.69
CA LEU A 26 1.66 11.36 -3.79
C LEU A 26 1.24 10.30 -2.78
N ILE A 27 1.15 9.06 -3.23
CA ILE A 27 0.79 7.91 -2.41
C ILE A 27 1.77 6.78 -2.74
N PRO A 28 2.54 6.24 -1.79
CA PRO A 28 3.19 4.95 -1.95
C PRO A 28 2.13 3.88 -2.21
N TYR A 29 2.28 3.12 -3.30
CA TYR A 29 1.28 2.15 -3.74
C TYR A 29 1.63 0.73 -3.32
N THR A 30 2.90 0.35 -3.52
CA THR A 30 3.45 -0.92 -3.05
C THR A 30 4.82 -0.70 -2.47
N SER A 31 5.25 -1.56 -1.57
CA SER A 31 6.60 -1.57 -1.00
C SER A 31 7.14 -2.99 -1.01
N VAL A 32 8.38 -3.14 -1.42
CA VAL A 32 9.15 -4.38 -1.34
C VAL A 32 10.30 -4.13 -0.38
N GLY A 33 10.42 -4.97 0.65
CA GLY A 33 11.50 -4.86 1.63
C GLY A 33 11.64 -6.18 2.37
N TYR A 34 12.50 -7.07 1.86
CA TYR A 34 12.78 -8.34 2.53
C TYR A 34 14.26 -8.68 2.50
N LYS A 35 14.71 -9.42 3.51
CA LYS A 35 16.03 -10.08 3.59
C LYS A 35 15.79 -11.47 4.13
N LEU A 36 16.08 -12.48 3.31
CA LEU A 36 15.87 -13.88 3.65
C LEU A 36 17.18 -14.64 3.48
N GLN A 37 17.35 -15.69 4.27
CA GLN A 37 18.46 -16.62 4.19
C GLN A 37 17.90 -18.04 4.11
N SER A 38 18.53 -18.87 3.29
CA SER A 38 18.20 -20.27 3.16
C SER A 38 19.41 -21.10 3.55
N PHE A 39 19.20 -22.06 4.44
CA PHE A 39 20.20 -22.98 4.96
C PHE A 39 19.87 -24.40 4.50
N ASP A 40 20.90 -25.26 4.40
CA ASP A 40 20.71 -26.69 4.18
C ASP A 40 20.38 -27.44 5.49
N SER A 41 20.36 -28.78 5.43
CA SER A 41 20.08 -29.63 6.60
C SER A 41 21.16 -29.55 7.68
N ASP A 42 22.37 -29.09 7.34
CA ASP A 42 23.52 -28.99 8.23
C ASP A 42 23.72 -27.54 8.73
N ASP A 43 22.71 -26.71 8.57
CA ASP A 43 22.67 -25.29 8.96
C ASP A 43 23.71 -24.42 8.23
N ILE A 44 24.10 -24.83 7.01
CA ILE A 44 25.04 -24.13 6.16
C ILE A 44 24.28 -23.19 5.24
N LEU A 45 24.65 -21.91 5.21
CA LEU A 45 24.02 -20.86 4.40
C LEU A 45 24.19 -21.15 2.89
N GLN A 46 23.07 -21.38 2.18
CA GLN A 46 23.05 -21.66 0.75
C GLN A 46 22.71 -20.43 -0.10
N TYR A 47 21.72 -19.65 0.35
CA TYR A 47 21.25 -18.50 -0.39
C TYR A 47 20.94 -17.30 0.52
N LYS A 48 21.24 -16.09 0.02
CA LYS A 48 20.69 -14.82 0.54
C LYS A 48 19.80 -14.21 -0.51
N TYR A 49 18.59 -13.78 -0.11
CA TYR A 49 17.64 -13.09 -0.97
C TYR A 49 17.34 -11.71 -0.38
N ARG A 50 17.38 -10.68 -1.21
CA ARG A 50 17.00 -9.32 -0.84
C ARG A 50 16.06 -8.76 -1.91
N GLY A 51 15.00 -8.09 -1.45
CA GLY A 51 14.16 -7.29 -2.31
C GLY A 51 14.02 -5.89 -1.74
N GLU A 52 14.11 -4.89 -2.59
CA GLU A 52 13.92 -3.49 -2.21
C GLU A 52 13.21 -2.70 -3.30
N GLY A 53 12.59 -1.58 -2.91
CA GLY A 53 11.89 -0.70 -3.81
C GLY A 53 10.38 -0.70 -3.63
N GLY A 54 9.67 -0.38 -4.70
CA GLY A 54 8.21 -0.29 -4.70
C GLY A 54 7.68 0.63 -5.78
N LEU A 55 6.37 0.78 -5.79
CA LEU A 55 5.64 1.61 -6.72
C LEU A 55 5.01 2.79 -5.98
N ASN A 56 5.21 3.98 -6.50
CA ASN A 56 4.58 5.21 -6.03
C ASN A 56 3.55 5.68 -7.05
N LYS A 57 2.57 6.44 -6.59
CA LYS A 57 1.49 7.00 -7.39
C LYS A 57 1.39 8.49 -7.14
N VAL A 58 1.55 9.30 -8.20
CA VAL A 58 1.13 10.70 -8.22
C VAL A 58 -0.23 10.77 -8.87
N PHE A 59 -1.19 11.41 -8.25
CA PHE A 59 -2.54 11.53 -8.78
C PHE A 59 -2.98 12.99 -8.93
N LEU A 60 -3.85 13.20 -9.92
CA LEU A 60 -4.62 14.42 -10.11
C LEU A 60 -6.09 14.02 -10.23
N GLY A 61 -6.93 14.56 -9.35
CA GLY A 61 -8.34 14.23 -9.29
C GLY A 61 -9.23 15.46 -9.37
N ALA A 62 -10.44 15.25 -9.89
CA ALA A 62 -11.50 16.24 -9.93
C ALA A 62 -12.82 15.62 -9.47
N GLY A 63 -13.60 16.40 -8.75
CA GLY A 63 -14.92 16.04 -8.28
C GLY A 63 -15.95 17.09 -8.63
N TYR A 64 -17.19 16.65 -8.87
CA TYR A 64 -18.31 17.53 -9.17
C TYR A 64 -19.56 17.13 -8.40
N GLN A 65 -20.22 18.10 -7.79
CA GLN A 65 -21.49 17.95 -7.12
C GLN A 65 -22.64 18.10 -8.12
N LEU A 66 -23.16 16.98 -8.65
CA LEU A 66 -24.27 16.95 -9.60
C LEU A 66 -25.58 17.45 -8.97
N SER A 67 -25.83 17.07 -7.72
CA SER A 67 -26.98 17.50 -6.95
C SER A 67 -26.62 17.66 -5.47
N LYS A 68 -27.57 18.10 -4.64
CA LYS A 68 -27.34 18.18 -3.18
C LYS A 68 -26.93 16.86 -2.56
N ASN A 69 -27.36 15.75 -3.18
CA ASN A 69 -27.19 14.40 -2.64
C ASN A 69 -26.15 13.56 -3.42
N PHE A 70 -25.83 13.94 -4.66
CA PHE A 70 -25.04 13.10 -5.55
C PHE A 70 -23.77 13.81 -6.03
N ARG A 71 -22.63 13.15 -5.87
CA ARG A 71 -21.31 13.65 -6.27
C ARG A 71 -20.61 12.57 -7.08
N ILE A 72 -19.85 12.99 -8.08
CA ILE A 72 -18.99 12.14 -8.90
C ILE A 72 -17.57 12.64 -8.82
N GLY A 73 -16.63 11.75 -9.05
CA GLY A 73 -15.21 12.07 -9.11
C GLY A 73 -14.47 11.17 -10.08
N VAL A 74 -13.38 11.71 -10.58
CA VAL A 74 -12.41 10.99 -11.41
C VAL A 74 -11.02 11.38 -10.99
N ASP A 75 -10.09 10.45 -10.99
CA ASP A 75 -8.67 10.73 -10.91
C ASP A 75 -7.89 10.00 -12.01
N ALA A 76 -6.80 10.63 -12.44
CA ALA A 76 -5.75 10.06 -13.26
C ALA A 76 -4.48 10.01 -12.43
N SER A 77 -3.79 8.88 -12.48
CA SER A 77 -2.60 8.66 -11.68
C SER A 77 -1.46 8.15 -12.56
N TYR A 78 -0.26 8.68 -12.33
CA TYR A 78 0.98 8.13 -12.88
C TYR A 78 1.66 7.30 -11.81
N ASN A 79 1.82 6.01 -12.11
CA ASN A 79 2.52 5.06 -11.24
C ASN A 79 3.97 4.98 -11.69
N PHE A 80 4.91 5.04 -10.77
CA PHE A 80 6.34 4.99 -11.05
C PHE A 80 7.12 4.40 -9.88
N GLY A 81 8.25 3.78 -10.18
CA GLY A 81 9.13 3.23 -9.15
C GLY A 81 10.05 2.16 -9.71
N ASN A 82 10.78 1.52 -8.84
CA ASN A 82 11.62 0.38 -9.20
C ASN A 82 11.52 -0.72 -8.15
N ILE A 83 11.81 -1.93 -8.59
CA ILE A 83 11.95 -3.11 -7.74
C ILE A 83 13.28 -3.74 -8.09
N ILE A 84 14.11 -3.99 -7.08
CA ILE A 84 15.41 -4.65 -7.20
C ILE A 84 15.38 -5.91 -6.36
N ASN A 85 15.61 -7.04 -7.01
CA ASN A 85 15.79 -8.34 -6.33
C ASN A 85 17.22 -8.79 -6.49
N THR A 86 17.87 -9.12 -5.38
CA THR A 86 19.23 -9.62 -5.33
C THR A 86 19.23 -11.03 -4.74
N ASN A 87 19.80 -11.96 -5.46
CA ASN A 87 19.97 -13.35 -5.04
C ASN A 87 21.48 -13.65 -5.00
N ILE A 88 21.96 -14.22 -3.90
CA ILE A 88 23.35 -14.65 -3.74
C ILE A 88 23.34 -16.14 -3.46
N ALA A 89 24.07 -16.90 -4.28
CA ALA A 89 24.29 -18.31 -4.06
C ALA A 89 25.71 -18.50 -3.52
N PHE A 90 25.81 -19.22 -2.40
CA PHE A 90 27.07 -19.56 -1.73
C PHE A 90 27.56 -20.90 -2.21
N GLY A 91 28.84 -20.96 -2.60
CA GLY A 91 29.54 -22.20 -2.96
C GLY A 91 30.50 -22.60 -1.88
N TYR A 92 30.66 -23.93 -1.70
CA TYR A 92 31.56 -24.53 -0.72
C TYR A 92 32.45 -25.56 -1.40
N ASN A 93 33.66 -25.73 -0.88
CA ASN A 93 34.57 -26.79 -1.32
C ASN A 93 34.22 -28.13 -0.64
N GLU A 94 34.88 -29.21 -1.03
CA GLU A 94 34.65 -30.56 -0.46
C GLU A 94 34.92 -30.66 1.05
N GLN A 95 35.68 -29.72 1.62
CA GLN A 95 36.00 -29.66 3.05
C GLN A 95 35.02 -28.73 3.80
N GLY A 96 33.95 -28.21 3.15
CA GLY A 96 32.96 -27.32 3.73
C GLY A 96 33.44 -25.88 3.88
N GLY A 97 34.59 -25.51 3.35
CA GLY A 97 35.08 -24.14 3.34
C GLY A 97 34.41 -23.30 2.24
N LEU A 98 34.09 -22.04 2.55
CA LEU A 98 33.49 -21.09 1.61
C LEU A 98 34.44 -20.88 0.41
N LEU A 99 33.92 -20.98 -0.81
CA LEU A 99 34.69 -20.65 -2.01
C LEU A 99 35.04 -19.15 -2.03
N GLN A 100 36.13 -18.80 -2.69
CA GLN A 100 36.57 -17.39 -2.81
C GLN A 100 35.53 -16.50 -3.53
N TYR A 101 34.85 -17.06 -4.52
CA TYR A 101 33.88 -16.36 -5.34
C TYR A 101 32.48 -16.94 -5.12
N GLN A 102 31.51 -16.04 -4.86
CA GLN A 102 30.10 -16.36 -4.78
C GLN A 102 29.38 -15.83 -6.02
N SER A 103 28.23 -16.38 -6.33
CA SER A 103 27.42 -15.92 -7.46
C SER A 103 26.32 -14.97 -6.98
N ARG A 104 26.24 -13.81 -7.61
CA ARG A 104 25.16 -12.84 -7.34
C ARG A 104 24.39 -12.52 -8.60
N GLU A 105 23.07 -12.64 -8.51
CA GLU A 105 22.11 -12.16 -9.52
C GLU A 105 21.41 -10.91 -9.00
N ILE A 106 21.34 -9.87 -9.84
CA ILE A 106 20.55 -8.67 -9.58
C ILE A 106 19.54 -8.50 -10.71
N ASN A 107 18.26 -8.50 -10.35
CA ASN A 107 17.15 -8.19 -11.25
C ASN A 107 16.57 -6.83 -10.87
N ARG A 108 16.60 -5.88 -11.80
CA ARG A 108 16.03 -4.55 -11.66
C ARG A 108 14.88 -4.38 -12.64
N SER A 109 13.74 -3.88 -12.13
CA SER A 109 12.56 -3.52 -12.92
C SER A 109 12.20 -2.06 -12.64
N ASP A 110 12.34 -1.20 -13.65
CA ASP A 110 11.89 0.20 -13.60
C ASP A 110 10.47 0.28 -14.17
N LEU A 111 9.52 0.68 -13.32
CA LEU A 111 8.09 0.61 -13.57
C LEU A 111 7.51 2.00 -13.86
N GLY A 112 6.64 2.11 -14.87
CA GLY A 112 5.97 3.37 -15.18
C GLY A 112 4.71 3.19 -16.02
N GLY A 113 3.60 3.88 -15.63
CA GLY A 113 2.34 3.82 -16.37
C GLY A 113 1.21 4.60 -15.74
N LEU A 114 0.14 4.77 -16.52
CA LEU A 114 -1.07 5.50 -16.12
C LEU A 114 -2.12 4.54 -15.57
N SER A 115 -2.88 5.02 -14.59
CA SER A 115 -4.09 4.38 -14.08
C SER A 115 -5.17 5.42 -13.81
N TYR A 116 -6.43 4.98 -13.78
CA TYR A 116 -7.59 5.84 -13.59
C TYR A 116 -8.49 5.29 -12.51
N ASN A 117 -9.24 6.17 -11.85
CA ASN A 117 -10.23 5.79 -10.88
C ASN A 117 -11.47 6.66 -11.03
N LEU A 118 -12.65 6.04 -10.97
CA LEU A 118 -13.96 6.68 -11.02
C LEU A 118 -14.64 6.49 -9.67
N GLY A 119 -15.36 7.49 -9.21
CA GLY A 119 -16.04 7.42 -7.92
C GLY A 119 -17.40 8.12 -7.95
N VAL A 120 -18.32 7.58 -7.18
CA VAL A 120 -19.64 8.20 -6.93
C VAL A 120 -19.94 8.14 -5.44
N ILE A 121 -20.58 9.19 -4.94
CA ILE A 121 -21.05 9.27 -3.55
C ILE A 121 -22.49 9.79 -3.56
N TYR A 122 -23.36 9.08 -2.88
CA TYR A 122 -24.73 9.49 -2.58
C TYR A 122 -24.88 9.71 -1.08
N THR A 123 -25.38 10.89 -0.68
CA THR A 123 -25.59 11.25 0.72
C THR A 123 -27.00 11.79 0.87
N LYS A 124 -27.78 11.25 1.79
CA LYS A 124 -29.16 11.68 2.05
C LYS A 124 -29.44 11.79 3.55
N LEU A 125 -29.93 12.95 3.96
CA LEU A 125 -30.45 13.13 5.32
C LEU A 125 -31.81 12.44 5.41
N LEU A 126 -31.90 11.36 6.18
CA LEU A 126 -33.14 10.59 6.38
C LEU A 126 -34.01 11.20 7.50
N LYS A 127 -33.36 11.73 8.55
CA LYS A 127 -33.94 12.43 9.69
C LYS A 127 -32.99 13.56 10.10
N PRO A 128 -33.45 14.56 10.89
CA PRO A 128 -32.58 15.69 11.29
C PRO A 128 -31.19 15.32 11.83
N ASN A 129 -31.07 14.13 12.43
CA ASN A 129 -29.83 13.64 13.02
C ASN A 129 -29.41 12.26 12.45
N LEU A 130 -29.87 11.89 11.28
CA LEU A 130 -29.51 10.62 10.64
C LEU A 130 -29.27 10.81 9.15
N GLU A 131 -28.03 10.70 8.75
CA GLU A 131 -27.58 10.75 7.36
C GLU A 131 -27.21 9.35 6.90
N PHE A 132 -27.65 9.01 5.70
CA PHE A 132 -27.22 7.82 4.97
C PHE A 132 -26.19 8.21 3.92
N THR A 133 -25.10 7.46 3.82
CA THR A 133 -24.08 7.61 2.79
C THR A 133 -23.87 6.29 2.09
N ALA A 134 -23.84 6.32 0.75
CA ALA A 134 -23.41 5.20 -0.08
C ALA A 134 -22.33 5.68 -1.04
N SER A 135 -21.35 4.85 -1.30
CA SER A 135 -20.24 5.14 -2.22
C SER A 135 -19.92 3.95 -3.09
N ALA A 136 -19.45 4.21 -4.29
CA ALA A 136 -18.85 3.21 -5.16
C ALA A 136 -17.64 3.81 -5.86
N THR A 137 -16.56 3.01 -6.01
CA THR A 137 -15.40 3.38 -6.80
C THR A 137 -15.04 2.24 -7.74
N TYR A 138 -14.50 2.60 -8.90
CA TYR A 138 -14.04 1.65 -9.89
C TYR A 138 -12.73 2.11 -10.52
N SER A 139 -11.69 1.28 -10.41
CA SER A 139 -10.43 1.44 -11.12
C SER A 139 -10.35 0.34 -12.18
N PRO A 140 -10.34 0.67 -13.47
CA PRO A 140 -10.17 -0.32 -14.53
C PRO A 140 -8.77 -0.94 -14.49
N THR A 141 -8.61 -2.07 -15.14
CA THR A 141 -7.30 -2.69 -15.36
C THR A 141 -6.40 -1.68 -16.10
N SER A 142 -5.18 -1.53 -15.64
CA SER A 142 -4.18 -0.64 -16.22
C SER A 142 -2.88 -1.37 -16.51
N GLU A 143 -2.19 -1.00 -17.57
CA GLU A 143 -0.90 -1.59 -17.93
C GLU A 143 0.23 -0.65 -17.52
N ILE A 144 1.18 -1.21 -16.76
CA ILE A 144 2.41 -0.54 -16.35
C ILE A 144 3.58 -1.18 -17.09
N LYS A 145 4.35 -0.38 -17.80
CA LYS A 145 5.57 -0.85 -18.47
C LYS A 145 6.66 -1.07 -17.44
N SER A 146 7.33 -2.21 -17.55
CA SER A 146 8.51 -2.58 -16.78
C SER A 146 9.70 -2.66 -17.71
N LYS A 147 10.71 -1.81 -17.49
CA LYS A 147 12.02 -1.92 -18.13
C LYS A 147 12.91 -2.76 -17.22
N ASN A 148 13.42 -3.87 -17.75
CA ASN A 148 14.09 -4.88 -16.96
C ASN A 148 15.56 -4.96 -17.29
N GLN A 149 16.38 -5.16 -16.28
CA GLN A 149 17.81 -5.43 -16.37
C GLN A 149 18.15 -6.62 -15.46
N ARG A 150 19.02 -7.50 -15.93
CA ARG A 150 19.50 -8.65 -15.17
C ARG A 150 21.02 -8.72 -15.27
N ASN A 151 21.68 -8.76 -14.13
CA ASN A 151 23.13 -8.85 -14.04
C ASN A 151 23.53 -10.05 -13.20
N PHE A 152 24.46 -10.86 -13.70
CA PHE A 152 25.17 -11.87 -12.95
C PHE A 152 26.58 -11.38 -12.62
N SER A 153 27.01 -11.59 -11.38
CA SER A 153 28.34 -11.19 -10.92
C SER A 153 28.98 -12.29 -10.10
N ALA A 154 30.27 -12.51 -10.33
CA ALA A 154 31.10 -13.14 -9.35
C ALA A 154 31.51 -12.13 -8.31
N ILE A 155 31.24 -12.40 -7.03
CA ILE A 155 31.53 -11.50 -5.92
C ILE A 155 32.46 -12.14 -4.90
N VAL A 156 33.24 -11.32 -4.22
CA VAL A 156 33.96 -11.69 -2.99
C VAL A 156 33.22 -11.01 -1.81
N ILE A 157 33.02 -11.76 -0.74
CA ILE A 157 32.43 -11.24 0.48
C ILE A 157 33.54 -10.96 1.47
N ASP A 158 33.67 -9.71 1.88
CA ASP A 158 34.57 -9.34 2.98
C ASP A 158 33.96 -9.80 4.30
N LEU A 159 34.56 -10.77 4.94
CA LEU A 159 34.08 -11.39 6.18
C LEU A 159 34.04 -10.42 7.39
N ASN A 160 34.77 -9.32 7.32
CA ASN A 160 34.80 -8.32 8.42
C ASN A 160 33.67 -7.30 8.30
N THR A 161 33.31 -6.95 7.06
CA THR A 161 32.33 -5.87 6.79
C THR A 161 31.02 -6.37 6.17
N ASP A 162 30.93 -7.65 5.82
CA ASP A 162 29.84 -8.28 5.03
C ASP A 162 29.56 -7.54 3.70
N GLN A 163 30.61 -6.82 3.19
CA GLN A 163 30.53 -6.13 1.91
C GLN A 163 30.68 -7.12 0.74
N GLU A 164 29.82 -6.97 -0.25
CA GLU A 164 29.80 -7.73 -1.48
C GLU A 164 30.56 -6.96 -2.57
N ILE A 165 31.76 -7.41 -2.89
CA ILE A 165 32.65 -6.77 -3.87
C ILE A 165 32.53 -7.51 -5.20
N PRO A 166 31.98 -6.90 -6.26
CA PRO A 166 31.93 -7.53 -7.57
C PRO A 166 33.33 -7.59 -8.20
N VAL A 167 33.74 -8.79 -8.63
CA VAL A 167 35.00 -9.01 -9.33
C VAL A 167 34.81 -9.04 -10.84
N ASN A 168 33.68 -9.61 -11.28
CA ASN A 168 33.29 -9.65 -12.67
C ASN A 168 31.76 -9.58 -12.75
N SER A 169 31.23 -8.88 -13.74
CA SER A 169 29.78 -8.72 -13.95
C SER A 169 29.44 -8.90 -15.42
N ILE A 170 28.37 -9.63 -15.69
CA ILE A 170 27.84 -9.85 -17.03
C ILE A 170 26.37 -9.40 -17.04
N GLU A 171 26.04 -8.50 -17.93
CA GLU A 171 24.66 -8.12 -18.20
C GLU A 171 24.03 -9.15 -19.15
N VAL A 172 22.85 -9.64 -18.79
CA VAL A 172 22.09 -10.57 -19.61
C VAL A 172 21.38 -9.82 -20.72
N ASP A 173 21.53 -10.27 -21.95
CA ASP A 173 20.77 -9.71 -23.08
C ASP A 173 19.30 -10.13 -23.02
N LEU A 174 18.51 -9.34 -22.28
CA LEU A 174 17.07 -9.54 -22.17
C LEU A 174 16.31 -9.18 -23.46
N ASN A 175 16.94 -8.46 -24.40
CA ASN A 175 16.33 -8.14 -25.71
C ASN A 175 16.15 -9.41 -26.54
N ALA A 176 17.17 -10.26 -26.59
CA ALA A 176 17.09 -11.54 -27.29
C ALA A 176 15.99 -12.46 -26.74
N MET A 177 15.63 -12.29 -25.48
CA MET A 177 14.59 -13.07 -24.80
C MET A 177 13.20 -12.39 -24.85
N GLY A 178 13.09 -11.17 -25.37
CA GLY A 178 11.87 -10.38 -25.35
C GLY A 178 11.42 -9.97 -23.93
N LEU A 179 12.35 -9.88 -22.98
CA LEU A 179 12.11 -9.57 -21.57
C LEU A 179 12.66 -8.21 -21.14
N ASN A 180 13.33 -7.48 -22.05
CA ASN A 180 13.83 -6.12 -21.76
C ASN A 180 12.72 -5.15 -21.35
N THR A 181 11.56 -5.25 -22.03
CA THR A 181 10.36 -4.49 -21.67
C THR A 181 9.19 -5.46 -21.57
N THR A 182 8.54 -5.48 -20.43
CA THR A 182 7.35 -6.29 -20.17
C THR A 182 6.21 -5.44 -19.64
N ASP A 183 4.98 -5.91 -19.79
CA ASP A 183 3.79 -5.24 -19.26
C ASP A 183 3.37 -5.92 -17.96
N LEU A 184 3.24 -5.12 -16.90
CA LEU A 184 2.65 -5.52 -15.64
C LEU A 184 1.20 -5.04 -15.62
N LYS A 185 0.25 -5.95 -15.51
CA LYS A 185 -1.17 -5.61 -15.41
C LYS A 185 -1.53 -5.32 -13.97
N LEU A 186 -1.92 -4.07 -13.67
CA LEU A 186 -2.64 -3.74 -12.45
C LEU A 186 -4.08 -4.21 -12.57
N PRO A 187 -4.56 -5.04 -11.64
CA PRO A 187 -5.91 -5.60 -11.70
C PRO A 187 -6.97 -4.51 -11.49
N SER A 188 -8.17 -4.73 -12.05
CA SER A 188 -9.31 -3.87 -11.77
C SER A 188 -9.74 -3.99 -10.32
N LYS A 189 -10.14 -2.84 -9.73
CA LYS A 189 -10.59 -2.72 -8.35
C LYS A 189 -11.97 -2.09 -8.31
N SER A 190 -12.89 -2.69 -7.56
CA SER A 190 -14.22 -2.13 -7.25
C SER A 190 -14.38 -2.03 -5.75
N SER A 191 -14.87 -0.90 -5.24
CA SER A 191 -15.21 -0.76 -3.81
C SER A 191 -16.61 -0.20 -3.66
N PHE A 192 -17.33 -0.69 -2.66
CA PHE A 192 -18.69 -0.28 -2.31
C PHE A 192 -18.76 -0.01 -0.82
N GLY A 193 -19.20 1.19 -0.46
CA GLY A 193 -19.32 1.61 0.94
C GLY A 193 -20.75 2.02 1.27
N PHE A 194 -21.20 1.66 2.48
CA PHE A 194 -22.49 2.06 3.04
C PHE A 194 -22.31 2.46 4.49
N GLY A 195 -23.03 3.49 4.92
CA GLY A 195 -22.98 3.90 6.31
C GLY A 195 -24.09 4.83 6.71
N PHE A 196 -24.24 4.94 8.02
CA PHE A 196 -25.17 5.85 8.67
C PHE A 196 -24.42 6.69 9.69
N GLY A 197 -24.87 7.91 9.91
CA GLY A 197 -24.27 8.76 10.91
C GLY A 197 -25.11 9.99 11.23
N ALA A 198 -24.72 10.67 12.30
CA ALA A 198 -25.16 12.02 12.60
C ALA A 198 -24.01 12.98 12.32
N PRO A 199 -24.19 13.99 11.47
CA PRO A 199 -23.13 14.95 11.16
C PRO A 199 -22.45 15.49 12.42
N ARG A 200 -21.11 15.48 12.45
CA ARG A 200 -20.28 15.96 13.57
C ARG A 200 -20.48 15.22 14.90
N LYS A 201 -21.10 14.04 14.90
CA LYS A 201 -21.35 13.30 16.13
C LYS A 201 -20.88 11.85 16.04
N TRP A 202 -21.35 11.10 15.08
CA TRP A 202 -20.95 9.73 14.89
C TRP A 202 -21.20 9.25 13.46
N PHE A 203 -20.48 8.23 13.06
CA PHE A 203 -20.69 7.51 11.82
C PHE A 203 -20.32 6.05 12.04
N ALA A 204 -21.08 5.14 11.46
CA ALA A 204 -20.77 3.73 11.35
C ALA A 204 -21.03 3.26 9.93
N GLY A 205 -20.15 2.44 9.39
CA GLY A 205 -20.24 1.97 8.02
C GLY A 205 -19.51 0.67 7.77
N VAL A 206 -19.79 0.14 6.60
CA VAL A 206 -19.14 -1.05 6.03
C VAL A 206 -18.65 -0.70 4.62
N ASP A 207 -17.48 -1.19 4.29
CA ASP A 207 -16.87 -1.12 2.97
C ASP A 207 -16.52 -2.53 2.50
N TYR A 208 -16.81 -2.82 1.24
CA TYR A 208 -16.40 -4.03 0.55
C TYR A 208 -15.59 -3.68 -0.67
N THR A 209 -14.36 -4.18 -0.73
CA THR A 209 -13.46 -4.02 -1.88
C THR A 209 -13.21 -5.35 -2.54
N PHE A 210 -13.28 -5.37 -3.85
CA PHE A 210 -12.99 -6.51 -4.70
C PHE A 210 -11.88 -6.14 -5.68
N LEU A 211 -10.86 -7.01 -5.80
CA LEU A 211 -9.70 -6.80 -6.67
C LEU A 211 -9.46 -8.06 -7.51
N LYS A 212 -9.44 -7.94 -8.84
CA LYS A 212 -9.22 -9.05 -9.77
C LYS A 212 -7.75 -9.45 -9.87
N THR A 213 -7.15 -9.84 -8.75
CA THR A 213 -5.73 -10.25 -8.66
C THR A 213 -5.40 -11.50 -9.49
N SER A 214 -6.38 -12.33 -9.84
CA SER A 214 -6.20 -13.43 -10.79
C SER A 214 -5.67 -13.01 -12.17
N GLN A 215 -5.82 -11.72 -12.52
CA GLN A 215 -5.30 -11.14 -13.76
C GLN A 215 -3.87 -10.59 -13.63
N LEU A 216 -3.30 -10.63 -12.42
CA LEU A 216 -1.92 -10.19 -12.20
C LEU A 216 -0.96 -11.15 -12.89
N THR A 217 -0.19 -10.65 -13.84
CA THR A 217 0.82 -11.43 -14.55
C THR A 217 2.14 -10.69 -14.54
N ASN A 218 3.20 -11.38 -14.12
CA ASN A 218 4.57 -10.89 -14.26
C ASN A 218 5.37 -11.95 -15.01
N ARG A 219 5.78 -11.64 -16.24
CA ARG A 219 6.57 -12.57 -17.09
C ARG A 219 8.02 -12.73 -16.64
N LEU A 220 8.53 -11.78 -15.84
CA LEU A 220 9.93 -11.80 -15.40
C LEU A 220 10.16 -12.66 -14.16
N VAL A 221 9.17 -12.78 -13.29
CA VAL A 221 9.26 -13.50 -12.01
C VAL A 221 8.15 -14.53 -11.95
N VAL A 222 8.50 -15.78 -12.07
CA VAL A 222 7.62 -16.91 -11.81
C VAL A 222 8.03 -17.47 -10.44
N ILE A 223 7.11 -17.50 -9.49
CA ILE A 223 7.31 -18.07 -8.16
C ILE A 223 6.63 -19.42 -8.13
N ASP A 224 7.42 -20.47 -7.98
CA ASP A 224 6.92 -21.82 -7.87
C ASP A 224 5.97 -21.95 -6.68
N ASN A 225 4.94 -22.77 -6.83
CA ASN A 225 3.92 -23.05 -5.80
C ASN A 225 3.09 -21.82 -5.35
N SER A 226 3.11 -20.70 -6.09
CA SER A 226 2.26 -19.56 -5.83
C SER A 226 1.32 -19.26 -6.99
N THR A 227 0.09 -18.90 -6.68
CA THR A 227 -0.93 -18.47 -7.63
C THR A 227 -1.69 -17.29 -7.08
N PHE A 228 -2.31 -16.50 -7.96
CA PHE A 228 -3.18 -15.40 -7.57
C PHE A 228 -4.64 -15.76 -7.88
N GLU A 229 -5.48 -15.66 -6.87
CA GLU A 229 -6.94 -15.66 -6.96
C GLU A 229 -7.47 -14.23 -6.78
N ASP A 230 -8.76 -14.01 -6.98
CA ASP A 230 -9.33 -12.70 -6.74
C ASP A 230 -9.32 -12.34 -5.25
N ALA A 231 -8.88 -11.13 -4.95
CA ALA A 231 -8.81 -10.61 -3.59
C ALA A 231 -10.08 -9.89 -3.17
N SER A 232 -10.38 -9.92 -1.89
CA SER A 232 -11.50 -9.17 -1.32
C SER A 232 -11.20 -8.69 0.09
N THR A 233 -11.71 -7.49 0.42
CA THR A 233 -11.57 -6.91 1.75
C THR A 233 -12.93 -6.44 2.23
N ILE A 234 -13.28 -6.79 3.47
CA ILE A 234 -14.45 -6.25 4.18
C ILE A 234 -13.91 -5.45 5.35
N SER A 235 -14.33 -4.19 5.45
CA SER A 235 -14.01 -3.31 6.57
C SER A 235 -15.29 -2.81 7.22
N VAL A 236 -15.36 -2.89 8.54
CA VAL A 236 -16.46 -2.34 9.35
C VAL A 236 -15.85 -1.38 10.35
N GLY A 237 -16.39 -0.18 10.45
CA GLY A 237 -15.82 0.79 11.39
C GLY A 237 -16.67 2.03 11.54
N GLY A 238 -16.17 2.93 12.36
CA GLY A 238 -16.84 4.19 12.59
C GLY A 238 -16.07 5.14 13.49
N PHE A 239 -16.70 6.28 13.73
CA PHE A 239 -16.17 7.26 14.67
C PHE A 239 -17.28 7.83 15.56
N PHE A 240 -16.84 8.38 16.70
CA PHE A 240 -17.69 9.09 17.65
C PHE A 240 -17.00 10.35 18.16
N ILE A 241 -17.75 11.46 18.24
CA ILE A 241 -17.35 12.74 18.81
C ILE A 241 -18.36 13.08 19.91
N PRO A 242 -17.96 13.11 21.18
CA PRO A 242 -18.91 13.38 22.28
C PRO A 242 -19.64 14.70 22.12
N GLU A 243 -18.92 15.80 21.85
CA GLU A 243 -19.49 17.14 21.68
C GLU A 243 -18.53 18.01 20.85
N PHE A 244 -18.82 18.13 19.54
CA PHE A 244 -17.92 18.80 18.57
C PHE A 244 -17.66 20.28 18.93
N ASP A 245 -18.66 20.99 19.41
CA ASP A 245 -18.60 22.44 19.72
C ASP A 245 -18.30 22.71 21.20
N SER A 246 -17.74 21.78 21.97
CA SER A 246 -17.42 21.96 23.38
C SER A 246 -16.33 22.99 23.60
N PHE A 247 -16.62 24.07 24.36
CA PHE A 247 -15.67 25.14 24.68
C PHE A 247 -14.76 24.78 25.88
N ASN A 248 -15.29 24.08 26.86
CA ASN A 248 -14.64 23.89 28.15
C ASN A 248 -13.94 22.55 28.34
N ARG A 249 -14.20 21.57 27.48
CA ARG A 249 -13.68 20.20 27.64
C ARG A 249 -13.07 19.69 26.36
N TYR A 250 -11.75 19.75 26.25
CA TYR A 250 -11.01 19.33 25.06
C TYR A 250 -11.31 17.89 24.63
N TRP A 251 -11.36 16.95 25.57
CA TRP A 251 -11.62 15.53 25.30
C TRP A 251 -12.98 15.26 24.62
N LYS A 252 -13.95 16.15 24.78
CA LYS A 252 -15.25 16.03 24.11
C LYS A 252 -15.20 16.33 22.61
N ARG A 253 -14.18 17.05 22.14
CA ARG A 253 -13.95 17.39 20.73
C ARG A 253 -13.11 16.36 20.01
N ILE A 254 -12.49 15.42 20.73
CA ILE A 254 -11.67 14.36 20.19
C ILE A 254 -12.56 13.45 19.36
N VAL A 255 -12.06 13.06 18.17
CA VAL A 255 -12.69 12.05 17.31
C VAL A 255 -12.14 10.69 17.69
N TYR A 256 -12.95 9.82 18.26
CA TYR A 256 -12.61 8.46 18.60
C TYR A 256 -13.00 7.55 17.44
N ARG A 257 -12.10 6.69 16.97
CA ARG A 257 -12.30 5.80 15.82
C ARG A 257 -12.00 4.36 16.20
N THR A 258 -12.75 3.44 15.60
CA THR A 258 -12.46 2.00 15.69
C THR A 258 -12.91 1.31 14.41
N GLY A 259 -12.25 0.22 14.07
CA GLY A 259 -12.61 -0.58 12.91
C GLY A 259 -12.03 -1.98 12.97
N VAL A 260 -12.59 -2.85 12.14
CA VAL A 260 -12.15 -4.22 11.93
C VAL A 260 -12.06 -4.47 10.44
N ARG A 261 -11.00 -5.14 10.01
CA ARG A 261 -10.74 -5.48 8.61
C ARG A 261 -10.49 -6.97 8.47
N PHE A 262 -11.16 -7.56 7.50
CA PHE A 262 -10.96 -8.93 7.04
C PHE A 262 -10.56 -8.89 5.59
N GLU A 263 -9.44 -9.51 5.25
CA GLU A 263 -8.91 -9.51 3.90
C GLU A 263 -8.56 -10.92 3.45
N ASN A 264 -9.05 -11.28 2.26
CA ASN A 264 -8.49 -12.32 1.44
C ASN A 264 -7.53 -11.63 0.47
N THR A 265 -6.22 -11.85 0.62
CA THR A 265 -5.19 -11.13 -0.17
C THR A 265 -5.16 -11.55 -1.64
N GLY A 266 -5.84 -12.64 -1.99
CA GLY A 266 -5.78 -13.26 -3.32
C GLY A 266 -4.48 -14.04 -3.57
N LEU A 267 -3.51 -14.01 -2.68
CA LEU A 267 -2.30 -14.81 -2.79
C LEU A 267 -2.55 -16.22 -2.23
N LYS A 268 -2.17 -17.22 -3.01
CA LYS A 268 -2.23 -18.63 -2.64
C LYS A 268 -0.86 -19.25 -2.77
N ILE A 269 -0.36 -19.83 -1.68
CA ILE A 269 0.97 -20.47 -1.61
C ILE A 269 0.76 -21.91 -1.11
N ASN A 270 1.39 -22.87 -1.75
CA ASN A 270 1.23 -24.29 -1.43
C ASN A 270 -0.24 -24.72 -1.31
N ASN A 271 -1.11 -24.16 -2.15
CA ASN A 271 -2.56 -24.38 -2.15
C ASN A 271 -3.33 -23.77 -0.96
N GLU A 272 -2.67 -23.03 -0.05
CA GLU A 272 -3.27 -22.33 1.08
C GLU A 272 -3.46 -20.84 0.75
N VAL A 273 -4.65 -20.30 1.05
CA VAL A 273 -5.00 -18.89 0.82
C VAL A 273 -4.47 -18.04 1.96
N ILE A 274 -3.72 -16.99 1.61
CA ILE A 274 -3.19 -16.03 2.60
C ILE A 274 -4.28 -15.03 2.94
N LYS A 275 -4.63 -14.96 4.23
CA LYS A 275 -5.64 -14.05 4.77
C LYS A 275 -5.01 -13.07 5.75
N GLU A 276 -5.67 -11.93 5.92
CA GLU A 276 -5.28 -10.93 6.89
C GLU A 276 -6.50 -10.48 7.70
N PHE A 277 -6.26 -10.23 8.99
CA PHE A 277 -7.23 -9.69 9.93
C PHE A 277 -6.60 -8.58 10.74
N GLY A 278 -7.29 -7.44 10.89
CA GLY A 278 -6.80 -6.31 11.68
C GLY A 278 -7.91 -5.64 12.48
N ILE A 279 -7.56 -5.16 13.66
CA ILE A 279 -8.40 -4.29 14.50
C ILE A 279 -7.67 -2.97 14.65
N SER A 280 -8.36 -1.88 14.38
CA SER A 280 -7.80 -0.53 14.43
C SER A 280 -8.50 0.33 15.48
N PHE A 281 -7.70 1.18 16.14
CA PHE A 281 -8.15 2.24 17.03
C PHE A 281 -7.48 3.54 16.62
N GLY A 282 -8.18 4.66 16.76
CA GLY A 282 -7.63 5.94 16.40
C GLY A 282 -8.24 7.10 17.17
N VAL A 283 -7.46 8.16 17.29
CA VAL A 283 -7.90 9.43 17.86
C VAL A 283 -7.56 10.57 16.91
N GLY A 284 -8.52 11.46 16.69
CA GLY A 284 -8.32 12.71 15.96
C GLY A 284 -8.36 13.88 16.94
N LEU A 285 -7.24 14.55 17.07
CA LEU A 285 -7.02 15.65 18.00
C LEU A 285 -7.17 16.97 17.26
N PRO A 286 -8.12 17.85 17.60
CA PRO A 286 -8.16 19.21 17.07
C PRO A 286 -6.98 20.02 17.65
N VAL A 287 -6.00 20.37 16.81
CA VAL A 287 -4.78 21.10 17.21
C VAL A 287 -4.77 22.49 16.60
N GLY A 288 -5.00 23.48 17.39
CA GLY A 288 -4.75 24.92 17.26
C GLY A 288 -4.42 25.53 15.89
N ARG A 289 -3.63 26.58 15.87
CA ARG A 289 -3.60 27.59 14.79
C ARG A 289 -3.00 27.16 13.43
N ILE A 290 -2.12 26.16 13.36
CA ILE A 290 -1.44 25.77 12.11
C ILE A 290 -2.04 24.50 11.55
N PHE A 291 -2.27 23.48 12.39
CA PHE A 291 -2.88 22.22 12.00
C PHE A 291 -4.33 22.14 12.47
N SER A 292 -5.23 21.72 11.58
CA SER A 292 -6.64 21.53 11.95
C SER A 292 -6.83 20.30 12.82
N ASN A 293 -6.14 19.20 12.47
CA ASN A 293 -6.21 17.94 13.19
C ASN A 293 -4.87 17.20 13.14
N ALA A 294 -4.51 16.57 14.26
CA ALA A 294 -3.51 15.54 14.33
C ALA A 294 -4.23 14.20 14.57
N ASN A 295 -3.97 13.20 13.76
CA ASN A 295 -4.56 11.88 13.92
C ASN A 295 -3.48 10.90 14.33
N ILE A 296 -3.80 10.05 15.30
CA ILE A 296 -2.97 8.95 15.76
C ILE A 296 -3.80 7.68 15.60
N GLY A 297 -3.23 6.67 14.97
CA GLY A 297 -3.84 5.36 14.75
C GLY A 297 -2.94 4.23 15.20
N LEU A 298 -3.55 3.18 15.67
CA LEU A 298 -2.93 1.90 16.02
C LEU A 298 -3.76 0.79 15.37
N GLU A 299 -3.11 -0.09 14.62
CA GLU A 299 -3.71 -1.31 14.11
C GLU A 299 -2.92 -2.51 14.61
N VAL A 300 -3.61 -3.52 15.10
CA VAL A 300 -3.04 -4.80 15.48
C VAL A 300 -3.71 -5.91 14.68
N GLY A 301 -2.96 -6.88 14.22
CA GLY A 301 -3.52 -7.90 13.36
C GLY A 301 -2.62 -9.09 13.13
N LYS A 302 -3.12 -9.97 12.26
CA LYS A 302 -2.45 -11.18 11.83
C LYS A 302 -2.54 -11.33 10.32
N ARG A 303 -1.47 -11.85 9.71
CA ARG A 303 -1.39 -12.20 8.29
C ARG A 303 -0.78 -13.57 8.11
N GLY A 304 -1.31 -14.35 7.17
CA GLY A 304 -0.76 -15.66 6.83
C GLY A 304 -1.45 -16.82 7.51
N THR A 305 -0.78 -17.95 7.54
CA THR A 305 -1.26 -19.22 8.11
C THR A 305 -0.07 -20.10 8.44
N THR A 306 -0.19 -20.93 9.49
CA THR A 306 0.82 -21.94 9.87
C THR A 306 0.65 -23.26 9.10
N LYS A 307 -0.39 -23.39 8.26
CA LYS A 307 -0.58 -24.60 7.44
C LYS A 307 0.46 -24.69 6.35
N ALA A 308 0.72 -25.90 5.84
CA ALA A 308 1.65 -26.19 4.76
C ALA A 308 3.06 -25.57 4.96
N ASN A 309 3.55 -25.50 6.21
CA ASN A 309 4.82 -24.90 6.62
C ASN A 309 4.96 -23.42 6.23
N LEU A 310 3.85 -22.70 6.16
CA LEU A 310 3.84 -21.26 5.94
C LEU A 310 3.95 -20.49 7.25
N VAL A 311 4.20 -19.19 7.16
CA VAL A 311 4.39 -18.32 8.31
C VAL A 311 3.11 -17.50 8.59
N GLU A 312 2.67 -17.48 9.85
CA GLU A 312 1.69 -16.54 10.35
C GLU A 312 2.41 -15.40 11.08
N GLU A 313 2.19 -14.18 10.64
CA GLU A 313 2.79 -12.97 11.21
C GLU A 313 1.78 -12.23 12.07
N ASN A 314 2.18 -11.77 13.26
CA ASN A 314 1.46 -10.78 14.02
C ASN A 314 2.09 -9.42 13.76
N PHE A 315 1.27 -8.41 13.44
CA PHE A 315 1.76 -7.07 13.16
C PHE A 315 1.12 -6.01 14.07
N VAL A 316 1.86 -4.93 14.27
CA VAL A 316 1.39 -3.71 14.93
C VAL A 316 1.80 -2.54 14.05
N ASN A 317 0.81 -1.82 13.53
CA ASN A 317 1.00 -0.60 12.74
C ASN A 317 0.66 0.62 13.57
N PHE A 318 1.56 1.59 13.60
CA PHE A 318 1.33 2.90 14.23
C PHE A 318 1.35 3.98 13.15
N GLN A 319 0.33 4.83 13.14
CA GLN A 319 0.16 5.87 12.13
C GLN A 319 0.00 7.24 12.78
N ILE A 320 0.66 8.23 12.20
CA ILE A 320 0.47 9.65 12.56
C ILE A 320 0.16 10.41 11.28
N SER A 321 -0.90 11.19 11.26
CA SER A 321 -1.19 12.10 10.16
C SER A 321 -1.57 13.49 10.66
N LEU A 322 -1.19 14.50 9.88
CA LEU A 322 -1.47 15.90 10.15
C LEU A 322 -2.31 16.48 9.01
N SER A 323 -3.36 17.20 9.36
CA SER A 323 -4.21 17.92 8.39
C SER A 323 -4.03 19.41 8.59
N LEU A 324 -3.72 20.11 7.50
CA LEU A 324 -3.73 21.57 7.40
C LEU A 324 -5.02 21.97 6.68
N ASN A 325 -5.82 22.82 7.29
CA ASN A 325 -7.00 23.38 6.63
C ASN A 325 -6.89 24.90 6.73
N ASP A 326 -6.54 25.54 5.62
CA ASP A 326 -6.40 27.00 5.54
C ASP A 326 -7.31 27.55 4.43
N ARG A 327 -7.78 28.77 4.62
CA ARG A 327 -8.53 29.51 3.61
C ARG A 327 -7.56 30.27 2.72
N TRP A 328 -7.19 29.66 1.61
CA TRP A 328 -6.36 30.31 0.61
C TRP A 328 -7.23 31.25 -0.25
N PHE A 329 -6.70 32.42 -0.63
CA PHE A 329 -7.34 33.43 -1.49
C PHE A 329 -8.43 34.30 -0.83
N GLU A 330 -8.45 34.44 0.50
CA GLU A 330 -9.21 35.55 1.11
C GLU A 330 -8.46 36.87 0.91
N LYS A 331 -9.04 37.79 0.13
CA LYS A 331 -8.58 39.19 0.07
C LYS A 331 -8.65 39.78 1.49
N ARG A 332 -7.52 40.18 2.07
CA ARG A 332 -7.54 40.98 3.29
C ARG A 332 -8.27 42.29 2.97
N LYS A 333 -9.42 42.52 3.58
CA LYS A 333 -10.05 43.83 3.60
C LYS A 333 -9.27 44.70 4.57
N PHE A 334 -8.56 45.66 4.02
CA PHE A 334 -8.01 46.76 4.81
C PHE A 334 -9.20 47.71 5.06
N ASN A 335 -9.60 47.90 6.32
CA ASN A 335 -10.49 48.98 6.76
C ASN A 335 -9.61 50.20 7.02
#